data_3cc651f9efb90ed4e1b144481c5a5463
#
_entry.id   3cc651f9efb90ed4e1b144481c5a5463
#
_cell.length_a   1.000
_cell.length_b   1.000
_cell.length_c   1.000
_cell.angle_alpha   90.00
_cell.angle_beta   90.00
_cell.angle_gamma   90.00
#
_symmetry.space_group_name_H-M   'P 1'
#
loop_
_entity.id
_entity.type
_entity.pdbx_description
1 polymer ?
#
loop_
_entity_poly.entity_id
_entity_poly.type
_entity_poly.pdbx_seq_one_letter_code
_entity_poly.pdbx_strand_id
1 'polypeptide(L)'
;MRKNLIKEMIDSTLDGKGVTRQQALGLEFFSHEELDYLFEGTNRLRNRFKGDDVKICSIVNAKAGKCEEDCGFCAQSSQFKTDSPEYGLLDVEKIVEAAKEAEAFGSNEFSIVTSGTALNRREELDQVIKAIKRIKEETNLETCCSLGLMNLDDLRELKAAGLDRCHHNLETAESHFDKIVTTHNYEDEVLAVKNAKEAGLQVCVGGIFGMGETFAQRVELAIDIRDLETQSFPINFLKPLEGTALENMALMELYEA
;
A
#
# COMPACT_ATOMS: atom_id res chain seq x y z
N MET A 1 -25.09 -17.01 -16.55
CA MET A 1 -25.39 -15.59 -16.30
C MET A 1 -24.14 -14.83 -15.84
N ARG A 2 -23.37 -15.33 -14.86
CA ARG A 2 -22.16 -14.65 -14.34
C ARG A 2 -20.98 -14.62 -15.32
N LYS A 3 -20.73 -15.68 -16.11
CA LYS A 3 -19.70 -15.65 -17.18
C LYS A 3 -19.92 -14.51 -18.19
N ASN A 4 -21.17 -14.15 -18.47
CA ASN A 4 -21.46 -12.99 -19.32
C ASN A 4 -21.09 -11.67 -18.62
N LEU A 5 -21.37 -11.54 -17.31
CA LEU A 5 -20.95 -10.38 -16.52
C LEU A 5 -19.42 -10.23 -16.52
N ILE A 6 -18.69 -11.31 -16.26
CA ILE A 6 -17.22 -11.31 -16.30
C ILE A 6 -16.72 -10.87 -17.68
N LYS A 7 -17.31 -11.45 -18.75
CA LYS A 7 -16.95 -11.09 -20.11
C LYS A 7 -17.18 -9.61 -20.40
N GLU A 8 -18.33 -9.08 -20.02
CA GLU A 8 -18.67 -7.65 -20.18
C GLU A 8 -17.68 -6.75 -19.43
N MET A 9 -17.30 -7.12 -18.21
CA MET A 9 -16.32 -6.38 -17.39
C MET A 9 -14.94 -6.38 -18.06
N ILE A 10 -14.48 -7.54 -18.54
CA ILE A 10 -13.18 -7.66 -19.23
C ILE A 10 -13.18 -6.85 -20.52
N ASP A 11 -14.21 -6.98 -21.35
CA ASP A 11 -14.30 -6.26 -22.62
C ASP A 11 -14.42 -4.74 -22.39
N SER A 12 -15.20 -4.30 -21.40
CA SER A 12 -15.30 -2.88 -20.99
C SER A 12 -13.96 -2.32 -20.55
N THR A 13 -13.18 -3.11 -19.77
CA THR A 13 -11.85 -2.69 -19.31
C THR A 13 -10.84 -2.64 -20.44
N LEU A 14 -10.88 -3.60 -21.39
CA LEU A 14 -10.04 -3.57 -22.60
C LEU A 14 -10.33 -2.32 -23.47
N ASP A 15 -11.58 -1.85 -23.48
CA ASP A 15 -12.02 -0.63 -24.15
C ASP A 15 -11.68 0.66 -23.37
N GLY A 16 -11.03 0.55 -22.21
CA GLY A 16 -10.63 1.69 -21.35
C GLY A 16 -11.76 2.29 -20.50
N LYS A 17 -12.91 1.62 -20.39
CA LYS A 17 -14.07 2.12 -19.60
C LYS A 17 -14.03 1.68 -18.14
N GLY A 18 -13.27 0.61 -17.82
CA GLY A 18 -13.19 0.03 -16.50
C GLY A 18 -14.46 -0.72 -16.06
N VAL A 19 -14.54 -1.01 -14.77
CA VAL A 19 -15.62 -1.76 -14.12
C VAL A 19 -16.43 -0.83 -13.22
N THR A 20 -17.76 -0.93 -13.28
CA THR A 20 -18.64 -0.17 -12.38
C THR A 20 -18.74 -0.82 -11.01
N ARG A 21 -19.06 -0.05 -9.95
CA ARG A 21 -19.30 -0.58 -8.60
C ARG A 21 -20.35 -1.71 -8.60
N GLN A 22 -21.43 -1.56 -9.37
CA GLN A 22 -22.49 -2.58 -9.43
C GLN A 22 -21.99 -3.89 -10.07
N GLN A 23 -21.17 -3.80 -11.12
CA GLN A 23 -20.55 -4.97 -11.74
C GLN A 23 -19.59 -5.66 -10.75
N ALA A 24 -18.74 -4.90 -10.05
CA ALA A 24 -17.84 -5.44 -9.05
C ALA A 24 -18.60 -6.16 -7.91
N LEU A 25 -19.67 -5.57 -7.38
CA LEU A 25 -20.54 -6.21 -6.39
C LEU A 25 -21.17 -7.51 -6.89
N GLY A 26 -21.38 -7.65 -8.19
CA GLY A 26 -21.87 -8.88 -8.81
C GLY A 26 -20.87 -10.04 -8.78
N LEU A 27 -19.62 -9.80 -8.35
CA LEU A 27 -18.58 -10.84 -8.23
C LEU A 27 -18.63 -11.61 -6.90
N GLU A 28 -19.43 -11.18 -5.94
CA GLU A 28 -19.61 -11.89 -4.68
C GLU A 28 -20.13 -13.33 -4.91
N PHE A 29 -19.57 -14.31 -4.19
CA PHE A 29 -19.98 -15.72 -4.24
C PHE A 29 -19.78 -16.45 -5.58
N PHE A 30 -18.59 -16.39 -6.16
CA PHE A 30 -18.26 -17.18 -7.33
C PHE A 30 -18.03 -18.67 -7.02
N SER A 31 -18.39 -19.52 -7.98
CA SER A 31 -17.90 -20.90 -8.03
C SER A 31 -16.43 -20.92 -8.48
N HIS A 32 -15.72 -22.03 -8.18
CA HIS A 32 -14.33 -22.20 -8.66
C HIS A 32 -14.23 -22.09 -10.20
N GLU A 33 -15.20 -22.63 -10.95
CA GLU A 33 -15.23 -22.53 -12.41
C GLU A 33 -15.38 -21.09 -12.91
N GLU A 34 -16.15 -20.26 -12.19
CA GLU A 34 -16.33 -18.85 -12.52
C GLU A 34 -15.07 -18.03 -12.16
N LEU A 35 -14.36 -18.39 -11.08
CA LEU A 35 -13.08 -17.81 -10.72
C LEU A 35 -12.00 -18.11 -11.76
N ASP A 36 -11.89 -19.35 -12.25
CA ASP A 36 -10.95 -19.71 -13.31
C ASP A 36 -11.20 -18.84 -14.56
N TYR A 37 -12.47 -18.65 -14.93
CA TYR A 37 -12.82 -17.80 -16.05
C TYR A 37 -12.48 -16.31 -15.82
N LEU A 38 -12.64 -15.82 -14.58
CA LEU A 38 -12.23 -14.47 -14.17
C LEU A 38 -10.70 -14.33 -14.27
N PHE A 39 -9.94 -15.31 -13.78
CA PHE A 39 -8.47 -15.32 -13.86
C PHE A 39 -7.94 -15.33 -15.29
N GLU A 40 -8.55 -16.07 -16.20
CA GLU A 40 -8.22 -16.01 -17.63
C GLU A 40 -8.47 -14.59 -18.19
N GLY A 41 -9.59 -13.97 -17.82
CA GLY A 41 -9.94 -12.63 -18.24
C GLY A 41 -8.98 -11.57 -17.69
N THR A 42 -8.67 -11.63 -16.39
CA THR A 42 -7.72 -10.70 -15.76
C THR A 42 -6.30 -10.86 -16.28
N ASN A 43 -5.88 -12.10 -16.63
CA ASN A 43 -4.61 -12.33 -17.28
C ASN A 43 -4.52 -11.67 -18.67
N ARG A 44 -5.62 -11.65 -19.44
CA ARG A 44 -5.70 -10.89 -20.71
C ARG A 44 -5.52 -9.39 -20.47
N LEU A 45 -6.12 -8.84 -19.41
CA LEU A 45 -5.94 -7.42 -19.03
C LEU A 45 -4.49 -7.14 -18.65
N ARG A 46 -3.89 -7.99 -17.80
CA ARG A 46 -2.47 -7.89 -17.43
C ARG A 46 -1.58 -7.85 -18.67
N ASN A 47 -1.73 -8.82 -19.55
CA ASN A 47 -0.93 -8.90 -20.78
C ASN A 47 -1.09 -7.66 -21.66
N ARG A 48 -2.32 -7.10 -21.75
CA ARG A 48 -2.61 -5.92 -22.58
C ARG A 48 -2.01 -4.65 -22.01
N PHE A 49 -2.03 -4.46 -20.68
CA PHE A 49 -1.70 -3.18 -20.04
C PHE A 49 -0.36 -3.17 -19.29
N LYS A 50 0.14 -4.33 -18.87
CA LYS A 50 1.35 -4.44 -18.04
C LYS A 50 2.44 -5.34 -18.65
N GLY A 51 2.10 -6.21 -19.60
CA GLY A 51 3.03 -7.19 -20.16
C GLY A 51 3.35 -8.32 -19.18
N ASP A 52 4.51 -8.93 -19.38
CA ASP A 52 4.97 -10.10 -18.60
C ASP A 52 6.00 -9.76 -17.52
N ASP A 53 6.45 -8.51 -17.48
CA ASP A 53 7.45 -8.06 -16.51
C ASP A 53 6.87 -8.00 -15.11
N VAL A 54 7.63 -8.46 -14.13
CA VAL A 54 7.33 -8.38 -12.70
C VAL A 54 8.29 -7.38 -12.07
N LYS A 55 7.74 -6.31 -11.46
CA LYS A 55 8.54 -5.40 -10.63
C LYS A 55 8.68 -5.98 -9.23
N ILE A 56 9.91 -6.03 -8.74
CA ILE A 56 10.25 -6.45 -7.38
C ILE A 56 10.58 -5.20 -6.57
N CYS A 57 9.84 -4.99 -5.49
CA CYS A 57 10.08 -3.93 -4.51
C CYS A 57 10.66 -4.55 -3.23
N SER A 58 11.80 -4.03 -2.77
CA SER A 58 12.37 -4.35 -1.46
C SER A 58 12.14 -3.21 -0.47
N ILE A 59 12.04 -3.55 0.79
CA ILE A 59 11.70 -2.62 1.87
C ILE A 59 12.78 -2.65 2.95
N VAL A 60 13.19 -1.48 3.44
CA VAL A 60 13.88 -1.36 4.72
C VAL A 60 12.93 -0.75 5.75
N ASN A 61 12.74 -1.44 6.89
CA ASN A 61 12.09 -0.84 8.05
C ASN A 61 13.10 0.08 8.73
N ALA A 62 13.14 1.34 8.31
CA ALA A 62 14.18 2.30 8.73
C ALA A 62 13.96 2.86 10.14
N LYS A 63 12.74 2.78 10.68
CA LYS A 63 12.38 3.16 12.05
C LYS A 63 11.25 2.28 12.52
N ALA A 64 11.34 1.72 13.72
CA ALA A 64 10.38 0.74 14.22
C ALA A 64 9.87 1.06 15.63
N GLY A 65 8.60 0.70 15.86
CA GLY A 65 7.92 0.83 17.16
C GLY A 65 7.52 2.26 17.50
N LYS A 66 6.93 2.44 18.68
CA LYS A 66 6.54 3.73 19.28
C LYS A 66 5.61 4.59 18.42
N CYS A 67 4.78 3.98 17.58
CA CYS A 67 3.75 4.69 16.85
C CYS A 67 2.62 5.07 17.81
N GLU A 68 2.17 6.31 17.78
CA GLU A 68 1.10 6.81 18.66
C GLU A 68 -0.30 6.39 18.18
N GLU A 69 -0.41 5.93 16.92
CA GLU A 69 -1.67 5.48 16.31
C GLU A 69 -2.12 4.13 16.89
N ASP A 70 -3.45 3.90 16.88
CA ASP A 70 -4.08 2.70 17.42
C ASP A 70 -4.54 1.70 16.34
N CYS A 71 -3.96 1.75 15.14
CA CYS A 71 -4.31 0.85 14.04
C CYS A 71 -4.33 -0.61 14.50
N GLY A 72 -5.53 -1.22 14.56
CA GLY A 72 -5.81 -2.48 15.25
C GLY A 72 -5.01 -3.69 14.76
N PHE A 73 -4.45 -3.63 13.56
CA PHE A 73 -3.58 -4.67 12.95
C PHE A 73 -2.09 -4.47 13.23
N CYS A 74 -1.67 -3.26 13.70
CA CYS A 74 -0.28 -2.84 13.63
C CYS A 74 0.49 -3.19 14.92
N ALA A 75 1.49 -4.05 14.80
CA ALA A 75 2.36 -4.41 15.91
C ALA A 75 3.32 -3.29 16.35
N GLN A 76 3.44 -2.20 15.60
CA GLN A 76 4.32 -1.07 15.92
C GLN A 76 3.62 0.02 16.76
N SER A 77 2.31 -0.13 17.00
CA SER A 77 1.55 0.78 17.86
C SER A 77 2.00 0.71 19.32
N SER A 78 2.18 1.85 19.96
CA SER A 78 2.47 1.93 21.39
C SER A 78 1.24 1.66 22.27
N GLN A 79 0.06 1.57 21.66
CA GLN A 79 -1.20 1.21 22.34
C GLN A 79 -1.30 -0.29 22.62
N PHE A 80 -0.48 -1.12 21.94
CA PHE A 80 -0.49 -2.57 22.05
C PHE A 80 0.80 -3.11 22.66
N LYS A 81 0.71 -4.31 23.27
CA LYS A 81 1.87 -5.01 23.84
C LYS A 81 2.27 -6.14 22.91
N THR A 82 3.17 -5.85 22.00
CA THR A 82 3.70 -6.79 21.02
C THR A 82 5.21 -6.97 21.18
N ASP A 83 5.77 -8.03 20.61
CA ASP A 83 7.22 -8.26 20.54
C ASP A 83 7.89 -7.54 19.36
N SER A 84 7.25 -6.50 18.81
CA SER A 84 7.83 -5.71 17.72
C SER A 84 9.08 -4.99 18.17
N PRO A 85 10.17 -5.01 17.39
CA PRO A 85 11.39 -4.29 17.73
C PRO A 85 11.16 -2.79 17.79
N GLU A 86 11.90 -2.12 18.68
CA GLU A 86 11.86 -0.66 18.81
C GLU A 86 13.25 -0.07 18.55
N TYR A 87 13.36 0.81 17.57
CA TYR A 87 14.58 1.59 17.29
C TYR A 87 14.24 2.88 16.55
N GLY A 88 15.12 3.88 16.74
CA GLY A 88 15.04 5.15 16.01
C GLY A 88 15.42 5.00 14.54
N LEU A 89 15.38 6.12 13.80
CA LEU A 89 15.75 6.10 12.39
C LEU A 89 17.17 5.58 12.19
N LEU A 90 17.32 4.63 11.28
CA LEU A 90 18.62 4.08 10.89
C LEU A 90 19.52 5.15 10.28
N ASP A 91 20.83 5.02 10.48
CA ASP A 91 21.81 5.88 9.83
C ASP A 91 21.71 5.78 8.30
N VAL A 92 21.99 6.89 7.62
CA VAL A 92 21.96 6.98 6.15
C VAL A 92 22.76 5.84 5.50
N GLU A 93 23.92 5.50 6.06
CA GLU A 93 24.78 4.43 5.53
C GLU A 93 24.06 3.08 5.49
N LYS A 94 23.39 2.70 6.59
CA LYS A 94 22.64 1.44 6.66
C LYS A 94 21.48 1.37 5.68
N ILE A 95 20.79 2.50 5.46
CA ILE A 95 19.69 2.58 4.47
C ILE A 95 20.26 2.39 3.06
N VAL A 96 21.38 3.04 2.74
CA VAL A 96 22.03 2.93 1.43
C VAL A 96 22.59 1.53 1.18
N GLU A 97 23.22 0.92 2.20
CA GLU A 97 23.70 -0.47 2.10
C GLU A 97 22.55 -1.44 1.82
N ALA A 98 21.42 -1.31 2.54
CA ALA A 98 20.25 -2.14 2.30
C ALA A 98 19.68 -1.96 0.86
N ALA A 99 19.75 -0.75 0.32
CA ALA A 99 19.34 -0.50 -1.07
C ALA A 99 20.28 -1.19 -2.08
N LYS A 100 21.59 -1.13 -1.86
CA LYS A 100 22.57 -1.85 -2.71
C LYS A 100 22.40 -3.35 -2.67
N GLU A 101 22.13 -3.90 -1.47
CA GLU A 101 21.82 -5.33 -1.33
C GLU A 101 20.55 -5.69 -2.09
N ALA A 102 19.48 -4.87 -2.00
CA ALA A 102 18.25 -5.06 -2.74
C ALA A 102 18.47 -5.05 -4.25
N GLU A 103 19.26 -4.12 -4.78
CA GLU A 103 19.65 -4.09 -6.20
C GLU A 103 20.41 -5.35 -6.60
N ALA A 104 21.37 -5.78 -5.79
CA ALA A 104 22.15 -6.99 -6.04
C ALA A 104 21.30 -8.26 -6.07
N PHE A 105 20.19 -8.30 -5.31
CA PHE A 105 19.18 -9.36 -5.36
C PHE A 105 18.15 -9.21 -6.49
N GLY A 106 18.25 -8.18 -7.33
CA GLY A 106 17.42 -7.99 -8.52
C GLY A 106 16.16 -7.18 -8.29
N SER A 107 16.07 -6.41 -7.20
CA SER A 107 14.96 -5.48 -6.99
C SER A 107 14.99 -4.35 -8.03
N ASN A 108 13.81 -3.88 -8.40
CA ASN A 108 13.63 -2.73 -9.30
C ASN A 108 13.34 -1.46 -8.51
N GLU A 109 12.75 -1.60 -7.33
CA GLU A 109 12.33 -0.51 -6.47
C GLU A 109 12.76 -0.79 -5.02
N PHE A 110 13.13 0.26 -4.30
CA PHE A 110 13.49 0.19 -2.89
C PHE A 110 12.69 1.20 -2.08
N SER A 111 12.05 0.73 -1.01
CA SER A 111 11.18 1.55 -0.16
C SER A 111 11.76 1.76 1.23
N ILE A 112 11.80 3.01 1.67
CA ILE A 112 12.15 3.41 3.04
C ILE A 112 10.85 3.52 3.82
N VAL A 113 10.68 2.68 4.85
CA VAL A 113 9.46 2.63 5.68
C VAL A 113 9.81 3.05 7.11
N THR A 114 8.96 3.87 7.72
CA THR A 114 9.11 4.30 9.12
C THR A 114 7.82 4.10 9.89
N SER A 115 7.93 3.72 11.16
CA SER A 115 6.83 3.80 12.11
C SER A 115 6.55 5.25 12.53
N GLY A 116 5.32 5.51 12.97
CA GLY A 116 4.86 6.82 13.46
C GLY A 116 3.76 7.41 12.58
N THR A 117 2.98 8.34 13.15
CA THR A 117 1.92 9.06 12.44
C THR A 117 2.45 9.76 11.20
N ALA A 118 3.60 10.39 11.31
CA ALA A 118 4.34 11.01 10.22
C ALA A 118 5.83 11.14 10.56
N LEU A 119 6.67 11.26 9.54
CA LEU A 119 8.07 11.64 9.73
C LEU A 119 8.15 13.18 9.84
N ASN A 120 7.83 13.72 11.03
CA ASN A 120 7.67 15.16 11.26
C ASN A 120 8.87 15.83 11.94
N ARG A 121 9.92 15.08 12.29
CA ARG A 121 11.16 15.64 12.85
C ARG A 121 12.09 16.05 11.73
N ARG A 122 12.48 17.31 11.70
CA ARG A 122 13.33 17.87 10.63
C ARG A 122 14.62 17.08 10.43
N GLU A 123 15.27 16.69 11.52
CA GLU A 123 16.52 15.91 11.46
C GLU A 123 16.31 14.54 10.79
N GLU A 124 15.19 13.87 11.08
CA GLU A 124 14.85 12.58 10.48
C GLU A 124 14.52 12.74 8.98
N LEU A 125 13.78 13.79 8.61
CA LEU A 125 13.48 14.11 7.22
C LEU A 125 14.76 14.39 6.42
N ASP A 126 15.69 15.18 6.99
CA ASP A 126 16.97 15.48 6.35
C ASP A 126 17.84 14.22 6.15
N GLN A 127 17.74 13.24 7.08
CA GLN A 127 18.40 11.95 6.91
C GLN A 127 17.80 11.13 5.77
N VAL A 128 16.47 11.05 5.69
CA VAL A 128 15.78 10.35 4.58
C VAL A 128 16.09 11.01 3.24
N ILE A 129 16.07 12.34 3.18
CA ILE A 129 16.45 13.11 1.98
C ILE A 129 17.89 12.77 1.54
N LYS A 130 18.84 12.69 2.49
CA LYS A 130 20.24 12.29 2.18
C LYS A 130 20.32 10.86 1.69
N ALA A 131 19.57 9.95 2.31
CA ALA A 131 19.53 8.55 1.88
C ALA A 131 18.99 8.41 0.46
N ILE A 132 17.88 9.08 0.13
CA ILE A 132 17.30 9.06 -1.21
C ILE A 132 18.30 9.56 -2.25
N LYS A 133 18.96 10.71 -2.02
CA LYS A 133 19.96 11.24 -2.94
C LYS A 133 21.07 10.24 -3.22
N ARG A 134 21.62 9.64 -2.17
CA ARG A 134 22.69 8.64 -2.30
C ARG A 134 22.24 7.38 -3.01
N ILE A 135 21.03 6.89 -2.72
CA ILE A 135 20.46 5.73 -3.42
C ILE A 135 20.36 6.02 -4.92
N LYS A 136 19.88 7.21 -5.30
CA LYS A 136 19.79 7.62 -6.71
C LYS A 136 21.16 7.77 -7.38
N GLU A 137 22.20 8.16 -6.64
CA GLU A 137 23.57 8.30 -7.14
C GLU A 137 24.29 6.94 -7.23
N GLU A 138 24.02 6.02 -6.31
CA GLU A 138 24.80 4.79 -6.09
C GLU A 138 24.11 3.52 -6.62
N THR A 139 22.83 3.59 -7.06
CA THR A 139 22.03 2.48 -7.60
C THR A 139 21.19 2.90 -8.77
N ASN A 140 20.59 1.93 -9.50
CA ASN A 140 19.60 2.17 -10.55
C ASN A 140 18.16 1.98 -10.06
N LEU A 141 17.93 1.88 -8.76
CA LEU A 141 16.62 1.62 -8.19
C LEU A 141 15.66 2.80 -8.36
N GLU A 142 14.39 2.51 -8.62
CA GLU A 142 13.32 3.44 -8.30
C GLU A 142 13.22 3.56 -6.77
N THR A 143 13.04 4.78 -6.25
CA THR A 143 12.93 5.02 -4.81
C THR A 143 11.49 5.22 -4.41
N CYS A 144 11.09 4.57 -3.32
CA CYS A 144 9.78 4.69 -2.70
C CYS A 144 9.92 5.04 -1.21
N CYS A 145 8.89 5.60 -0.62
CA CYS A 145 8.83 5.77 0.84
C CYS A 145 7.42 5.54 1.37
N SER A 146 7.35 5.11 2.65
CA SER A 146 6.12 5.08 3.45
C SER A 146 6.45 5.71 4.80
N LEU A 147 6.11 6.99 4.96
CA LEU A 147 6.53 7.85 6.06
C LEU A 147 5.35 8.42 6.87
N GLY A 148 4.15 7.83 6.73
CA GLY A 148 2.92 8.26 7.38
C GLY A 148 2.24 9.46 6.70
N LEU A 149 1.47 10.22 7.47
CA LEU A 149 0.63 11.34 7.04
C LEU A 149 1.47 12.60 6.73
N MET A 150 2.25 12.54 5.65
CA MET A 150 3.17 13.61 5.28
C MET A 150 2.45 14.83 4.70
N ASN A 151 2.90 16.02 5.06
CA ASN A 151 2.42 17.26 4.46
C ASN A 151 3.02 17.49 3.06
N LEU A 152 2.41 18.39 2.30
CA LEU A 152 2.78 18.66 0.91
C LEU A 152 4.20 19.22 0.75
N ASP A 153 4.65 20.10 1.66
CA ASP A 153 5.95 20.75 1.53
C ASP A 153 7.10 19.76 1.77
N ASP A 154 6.98 18.88 2.76
CA ASP A 154 7.96 17.82 3.01
C ASP A 154 8.00 16.82 1.85
N LEU A 155 6.85 16.49 1.25
CA LEU A 155 6.79 15.63 0.06
C LEU A 155 7.43 16.28 -1.18
N ARG A 156 7.32 17.60 -1.33
CA ARG A 156 8.04 18.36 -2.38
C ARG A 156 9.55 18.30 -2.19
N GLU A 157 10.03 18.41 -0.95
CA GLU A 157 11.47 18.27 -0.66
C GLU A 157 11.97 16.87 -0.98
N LEU A 158 11.22 15.83 -0.60
CA LEU A 158 11.53 14.43 -0.94
C LEU A 158 11.54 14.21 -2.46
N LYS A 159 10.57 14.78 -3.18
CA LYS A 159 10.53 14.76 -4.66
C LYS A 159 11.76 15.43 -5.26
N ALA A 160 12.15 16.59 -4.75
CA ALA A 160 13.34 17.30 -5.20
C ALA A 160 14.65 16.53 -4.91
N ALA A 161 14.64 15.66 -3.88
CA ALA A 161 15.75 14.76 -3.58
C ALA A 161 15.86 13.55 -4.53
N GLY A 162 14.84 13.31 -5.37
CA GLY A 162 14.81 12.22 -6.33
C GLY A 162 13.86 11.08 -5.97
N LEU A 163 12.98 11.28 -4.97
CA LEU A 163 11.94 10.29 -4.67
C LEU A 163 11.01 10.10 -5.88
N ASP A 164 10.79 8.85 -6.29
CA ASP A 164 9.94 8.52 -7.44
C ASP A 164 8.50 8.28 -7.01
N ARG A 165 8.28 7.60 -5.87
CA ARG A 165 6.98 7.10 -5.43
C ARG A 165 6.74 7.29 -3.94
N CYS A 166 5.50 7.55 -3.56
CA CYS A 166 5.01 7.47 -2.18
C CYS A 166 4.07 6.27 -2.04
N HIS A 167 4.36 5.40 -1.06
CA HIS A 167 3.45 4.35 -0.62
C HIS A 167 2.67 4.84 0.59
N HIS A 168 1.36 4.80 0.51
CA HIS A 168 0.47 5.16 1.60
C HIS A 168 -0.87 4.43 1.44
N ASN A 169 -1.17 3.51 2.34
CA ASN A 169 -2.41 2.74 2.29
C ASN A 169 -3.59 3.54 2.83
N LEU A 170 -4.80 3.23 2.35
CA LEU A 170 -6.06 3.62 3.00
C LEU A 170 -6.51 2.59 4.05
N GLU A 171 -5.77 1.50 4.16
CA GLU A 171 -5.90 0.34 5.03
C GLU A 171 -7.20 -0.45 4.82
N THR A 172 -8.38 0.18 4.86
CA THR A 172 -9.68 -0.46 4.62
C THR A 172 -10.65 0.54 3.98
N ALA A 173 -11.91 0.14 3.76
CA ALA A 173 -12.96 1.05 3.27
C ALA A 173 -13.31 2.14 4.29
N GLU A 174 -13.72 3.32 3.82
CA GLU A 174 -14.21 4.42 4.67
C GLU A 174 -15.28 3.93 5.64
N SER A 175 -16.27 3.16 5.15
CA SER A 175 -17.37 2.61 5.95
C SER A 175 -16.95 1.56 7.00
N HIS A 176 -15.67 1.15 7.02
CA HIS A 176 -15.12 0.20 7.99
C HIS A 176 -13.99 0.82 8.84
N PHE A 177 -13.47 1.98 8.46
CA PHE A 177 -12.25 2.57 8.99
C PHE A 177 -12.29 2.78 10.51
N ASP A 178 -13.37 3.35 11.04
CA ASP A 178 -13.56 3.62 12.48
C ASP A 178 -13.54 2.37 13.38
N LYS A 179 -13.65 1.17 12.80
CA LYS A 179 -13.51 -0.09 13.54
C LYS A 179 -12.06 -0.53 13.67
N ILE A 180 -11.18 0.02 12.86
CA ILE A 180 -9.78 -0.38 12.74
C ILE A 180 -8.85 0.66 13.35
N VAL A 181 -9.18 1.96 13.19
CA VAL A 181 -8.39 3.09 13.63
C VAL A 181 -9.31 4.13 14.27
N THR A 182 -8.88 4.71 15.40
CA THR A 182 -9.65 5.79 16.09
C THR A 182 -8.82 7.05 16.35
N THR A 183 -7.53 7.01 16.12
CA THR A 183 -6.60 8.14 16.40
C THR A 183 -6.49 9.14 15.26
N HIS A 184 -6.89 8.77 14.05
CA HIS A 184 -7.06 9.64 12.88
C HIS A 184 -8.22 9.12 12.03
N ASN A 185 -8.62 9.87 11.00
CA ASN A 185 -9.78 9.53 10.17
C ASN A 185 -9.38 9.13 8.75
N TYR A 186 -10.33 8.58 7.99
CA TYR A 186 -10.11 8.12 6.61
C TYR A 186 -9.70 9.26 5.67
N GLU A 187 -10.25 10.45 5.89
CA GLU A 187 -9.92 11.63 5.09
C GLU A 187 -8.47 12.06 5.25
N ASP A 188 -7.83 11.81 6.41
CA ASP A 188 -6.41 12.08 6.63
C ASP A 188 -5.55 11.19 5.72
N GLU A 189 -5.91 9.90 5.57
CA GLU A 189 -5.25 8.96 4.66
C GLU A 189 -5.42 9.41 3.19
N VAL A 190 -6.64 9.78 2.81
CA VAL A 190 -6.93 10.30 1.46
C VAL A 190 -6.16 11.60 1.19
N LEU A 191 -6.04 12.49 2.18
CA LEU A 191 -5.29 13.74 2.07
C LEU A 191 -3.80 13.48 1.86
N ALA A 192 -3.21 12.52 2.58
CA ALA A 192 -1.80 12.14 2.40
C ALA A 192 -1.52 11.67 0.96
N VAL A 193 -2.41 10.84 0.38
CA VAL A 193 -2.31 10.42 -1.02
C VAL A 193 -2.41 11.61 -1.99
N LYS A 194 -3.36 12.53 -1.74
CA LYS A 194 -3.53 13.74 -2.58
C LYS A 194 -2.30 14.65 -2.50
N ASN A 195 -1.73 14.83 -1.32
CA ASN A 195 -0.48 15.60 -1.13
C ASN A 195 0.68 14.98 -1.93
N ALA A 196 0.83 13.66 -1.91
CA ALA A 196 1.86 12.98 -2.68
C ALA A 196 1.69 13.18 -4.19
N LYS A 197 0.47 13.08 -4.71
CA LYS A 197 0.16 13.38 -6.11
C LYS A 197 0.45 14.84 -6.47
N GLU A 198 0.05 15.78 -5.62
CA GLU A 198 0.30 17.21 -5.83
C GLU A 198 1.79 17.55 -5.79
N ALA A 199 2.58 16.85 -4.99
CA ALA A 199 4.05 16.94 -5.00
C ALA A 199 4.69 16.36 -6.28
N GLY A 200 3.91 15.74 -7.17
CA GLY A 200 4.39 15.13 -8.42
C GLY A 200 5.01 13.74 -8.25
N LEU A 201 4.69 13.05 -7.16
CA LEU A 201 5.09 11.67 -6.92
C LEU A 201 4.11 10.69 -7.59
N GLN A 202 4.61 9.55 -8.02
CA GLN A 202 3.74 8.38 -8.24
C GLN A 202 3.21 7.91 -6.88
N VAL A 203 2.02 7.30 -6.87
CA VAL A 203 1.43 6.78 -5.63
C VAL A 203 1.14 5.29 -5.73
N CYS A 204 1.48 4.59 -4.65
CA CYS A 204 1.18 3.19 -4.40
C CYS A 204 0.23 3.15 -3.20
N VAL A 205 -1.04 2.83 -3.44
CA VAL A 205 -2.11 2.95 -2.44
C VAL A 205 -2.86 1.64 -2.37
N GLY A 206 -2.94 1.07 -1.18
CA GLY A 206 -3.55 -0.22 -0.97
C GLY A 206 -4.31 -0.33 0.35
N GLY A 207 -4.49 -1.57 0.79
CA GLY A 207 -5.12 -1.88 2.06
C GLY A 207 -4.88 -3.32 2.48
N ILE A 208 -5.54 -3.69 3.58
CA ILE A 208 -5.45 -5.01 4.19
C ILE A 208 -6.83 -5.64 4.18
N PHE A 209 -6.95 -6.83 3.60
CA PHE A 209 -8.16 -7.64 3.64
C PHE A 209 -8.13 -8.64 4.80
N GLY A 210 -9.29 -8.99 5.34
CA GLY A 210 -9.43 -9.91 6.45
C GLY A 210 -9.50 -9.24 7.83
N MET A 211 -9.73 -7.94 7.88
CA MET A 211 -9.92 -7.18 9.13
C MET A 211 -11.38 -7.14 9.60
N GLY A 212 -12.25 -7.99 9.07
CA GLY A 212 -13.68 -8.07 9.39
C GLY A 212 -14.57 -7.23 8.46
N GLU A 213 -14.01 -6.67 7.41
CA GLU A 213 -14.74 -5.99 6.36
C GLU A 213 -15.55 -6.97 5.50
N THR A 214 -16.63 -6.50 4.93
CA THR A 214 -17.48 -7.24 3.98
C THR A 214 -16.91 -7.15 2.56
N PHE A 215 -17.34 -8.04 1.66
CA PHE A 215 -17.02 -7.96 0.24
C PHE A 215 -17.41 -6.59 -0.38
N ALA A 216 -18.56 -6.05 0.01
CA ALA A 216 -19.00 -4.72 -0.44
C ALA A 216 -18.04 -3.60 -0.02
N GLN A 217 -17.41 -3.72 1.15
CA GLN A 217 -16.40 -2.79 1.64
C GLN A 217 -15.07 -2.96 0.91
N ARG A 218 -14.66 -4.18 0.54
CA ARG A 218 -13.50 -4.39 -0.35
C ARG A 218 -13.70 -3.72 -1.72
N VAL A 219 -14.90 -3.85 -2.28
CA VAL A 219 -15.27 -3.14 -3.52
C VAL A 219 -15.24 -1.61 -3.33
N GLU A 220 -15.73 -1.10 -2.18
CA GLU A 220 -15.67 0.32 -1.84
C GLU A 220 -14.22 0.81 -1.87
N LEU A 221 -13.32 0.18 -1.10
CA LEU A 221 -11.89 0.50 -1.09
C LEU A 221 -11.27 0.49 -2.48
N ALA A 222 -11.56 -0.54 -3.29
CA ALA A 222 -11.02 -0.65 -4.65
C ALA A 222 -11.48 0.51 -5.56
N ILE A 223 -12.72 0.97 -5.40
CA ILE A 223 -13.27 2.11 -6.13
C ILE A 223 -12.60 3.41 -5.68
N ASP A 224 -12.45 3.62 -4.38
CA ASP A 224 -11.80 4.82 -3.83
C ASP A 224 -10.35 4.94 -4.30
N ILE A 225 -9.59 3.83 -4.26
CA ILE A 225 -8.22 3.77 -4.77
C ILE A 225 -8.16 4.05 -6.27
N ARG A 226 -9.09 3.49 -7.05
CA ARG A 226 -9.20 3.79 -8.48
C ARG A 226 -9.48 5.27 -8.73
N ASP A 227 -10.40 5.86 -7.99
CA ASP A 227 -10.84 7.26 -8.16
C ASP A 227 -9.75 8.25 -7.70
N LEU A 228 -8.79 7.79 -6.88
CA LEU A 228 -7.54 8.49 -6.60
C LEU A 228 -6.51 8.37 -7.74
N GLU A 229 -6.80 7.63 -8.83
CA GLU A 229 -5.92 7.45 -10.01
C GLU A 229 -4.51 7.01 -9.63
N THR A 230 -4.42 5.96 -8.83
CA THR A 230 -3.15 5.43 -8.33
C THR A 230 -2.43 4.59 -9.40
N GLN A 231 -1.09 4.55 -9.34
CA GLN A 231 -0.29 3.75 -10.27
C GLN A 231 -0.15 2.29 -9.83
N SER A 232 -0.28 2.03 -8.52
CA SER A 232 -0.16 0.69 -7.94
C SER A 232 -1.15 0.51 -6.80
N PHE A 233 -1.76 -0.66 -6.75
CA PHE A 233 -2.70 -1.06 -5.71
C PHE A 233 -2.24 -2.40 -5.08
N PRO A 234 -1.40 -2.37 -4.04
CA PRO A 234 -1.06 -3.58 -3.30
C PRO A 234 -2.24 -4.03 -2.43
N ILE A 235 -2.54 -5.31 -2.48
CA ILE A 235 -3.51 -5.96 -1.61
C ILE A 235 -2.73 -6.82 -0.62
N ASN A 236 -2.87 -6.51 0.66
CA ASN A 236 -2.31 -7.28 1.75
C ASN A 236 -3.41 -8.13 2.41
N PHE A 237 -3.02 -9.22 3.06
CA PHE A 237 -3.91 -10.06 3.86
C PHE A 237 -3.50 -9.96 5.32
N LEU A 238 -4.49 -9.78 6.19
CA LEU A 238 -4.24 -9.72 7.63
C LEU A 238 -3.55 -11.01 8.08
N LYS A 239 -2.39 -10.86 8.70
CA LYS A 239 -1.79 -11.87 9.56
C LYS A 239 -1.99 -11.43 11.00
N PRO A 240 -2.92 -12.02 11.74
CA PRO A 240 -3.14 -11.66 13.14
C PRO A 240 -1.85 -11.82 13.95
N LEU A 241 -1.49 -10.80 14.70
CA LEU A 241 -0.29 -10.80 15.54
C LEU A 241 -0.71 -10.70 17.01
N GLU A 242 -0.10 -11.55 17.84
CA GLU A 242 -0.31 -11.56 19.29
C GLU A 242 -0.07 -10.17 19.89
N GLY A 243 -0.95 -9.78 20.80
CA GLY A 243 -0.91 -8.48 21.47
C GLY A 243 -1.56 -7.33 20.70
N THR A 244 -1.95 -7.50 19.44
CA THR A 244 -2.70 -6.48 18.67
C THR A 244 -4.22 -6.60 18.90
N ALA A 245 -4.98 -5.55 18.55
CA ALA A 245 -6.45 -5.59 18.69
C ALA A 245 -7.10 -6.69 17.82
N LEU A 246 -6.45 -7.05 16.69
CA LEU A 246 -6.97 -8.06 15.74
C LEU A 246 -6.30 -9.43 15.90
N GLU A 247 -5.65 -9.72 17.04
CA GLU A 247 -4.92 -10.99 17.28
C GLU A 247 -5.79 -12.26 17.13
N ASN A 248 -7.09 -12.15 17.37
CA ASN A 248 -8.03 -13.27 17.32
C ASN A 248 -8.84 -13.34 16.01
N MET A 249 -8.51 -12.53 15.02
CA MET A 249 -9.18 -12.59 13.72
C MET A 249 -8.86 -13.90 13.00
N ALA A 250 -9.86 -14.48 12.34
CA ALA A 250 -9.64 -15.63 11.47
C ALA A 250 -8.85 -15.20 10.21
N LEU A 251 -7.97 -16.09 9.73
CA LEU A 251 -7.34 -15.89 8.43
C LEU A 251 -8.38 -15.94 7.32
N MET A 252 -8.28 -15.02 6.40
CA MET A 252 -9.11 -15.02 5.21
C MET A 252 -8.73 -16.18 4.29
N GLU A 253 -9.71 -16.87 3.74
CA GLU A 253 -9.48 -17.88 2.73
C GLU A 253 -9.04 -17.22 1.40
N LEU A 254 -8.06 -17.81 0.73
CA LEU A 254 -7.43 -17.23 -0.45
C LEU A 254 -8.44 -16.92 -1.59
N TYR A 255 -9.49 -17.75 -1.72
CA TYR A 255 -10.53 -17.55 -2.74
C TYR A 255 -11.63 -16.57 -2.34
N GLU A 256 -11.59 -16.07 -1.11
CA GLU A 256 -12.54 -15.06 -0.62
C GLU A 256 -12.10 -13.63 -0.96
N ALA A 257 -10.83 -13.45 -1.19
CA ALA A 257 -10.22 -12.17 -1.56
C ALA A 257 -10.35 -11.89 -3.05
#